data_04091c92dc79bed3aa0b00d6f7f46d4f
#
_entry.id   04091c92dc79bed3aa0b00d6f7f46d4f
#
_cell.length_a   1.000
_cell.length_b   1.000
_cell.length_c   1.000
_cell.angle_alpha   90.00
_cell.angle_beta   90.00
_cell.angle_gamma   90.00
#
_symmetry.space_group_name_H-M   'P 1'
#
loop_
_entity.id
_entity.type
_entity.pdbx_description
1 polymer ?
#
loop_
_entity_poly.entity_id
_entity_poly.type
_entity_poly.pdbx_seq_one_letter_code
_entity_poly.pdbx_strand_id
1 'polypeptide(L)'
;MAGYEMIATETRGRGADIRLNRPKALNALCDQLMEELGQALRGFEADPAIAAIVLTGSEKAFAAGADIKEMQSRTYPAVYLDDFIGKRWEAVTQVQKPVIAAVAGYALGGGCELAMMCDLIIAGEGAKFGQPEINLGIIPGAGGTQRLTRAV
;
A
#
# COMPACT_ATOMS: atom_id res chain seq x y z
N MET A 1 -14.73 7.79 15.27
CA MET A 1 -13.80 7.28 14.24
C MET A 1 -12.84 8.40 13.90
N ALA A 2 -11.54 8.15 13.91
CA ALA A 2 -10.57 9.14 13.44
C ALA A 2 -10.91 9.45 11.97
N GLY A 3 -11.03 10.73 11.63
CA GLY A 3 -11.24 11.14 10.24
C GLY A 3 -9.91 11.02 9.50
N TYR A 4 -9.79 10.03 8.61
CA TYR A 4 -8.67 9.90 7.69
C TYR A 4 -8.82 10.86 6.51
N GLU A 5 -7.72 11.39 6.01
CA GLU A 5 -7.71 12.27 4.84
C GLU A 5 -7.28 11.55 3.56
N MET A 6 -6.33 10.61 3.70
CA MET A 6 -5.68 9.92 2.58
C MET A 6 -6.25 8.54 2.30
N ILE A 7 -7.09 8.02 3.21
CA ILE A 7 -7.79 6.76 3.03
C ILE A 7 -9.26 6.92 3.42
N ALA A 8 -10.11 6.01 2.96
CA ALA A 8 -11.48 5.84 3.43
C ALA A 8 -11.65 4.43 3.97
N THR A 9 -12.40 4.28 5.06
CA THR A 9 -12.67 2.98 5.67
C THR A 9 -14.16 2.72 5.79
N GLU A 10 -14.57 1.48 5.54
CA GLU A 10 -15.94 1.00 5.70
C GLU A 10 -15.92 -0.40 6.30
N THR A 11 -16.95 -0.76 7.06
CA THR A 11 -17.13 -2.13 7.56
C THR A 11 -18.38 -2.74 6.97
N ARG A 12 -18.31 -3.99 6.53
CA ARG A 12 -19.41 -4.76 5.94
C ARG A 12 -19.48 -6.15 6.58
N GLY A 13 -20.40 -6.33 7.51
CA GLY A 13 -20.45 -7.56 8.28
C GLY A 13 -19.15 -7.76 9.06
N ARG A 14 -18.43 -8.83 8.77
CA ARG A 14 -17.12 -9.12 9.37
C ARG A 14 -15.92 -8.71 8.51
N GLY A 15 -16.15 -8.03 7.41
CA GLY A 15 -15.11 -7.46 6.56
C GLY A 15 -14.87 -5.99 6.83
N ALA A 16 -13.62 -5.54 6.70
CA ALA A 16 -13.25 -4.14 6.71
C ALA A 16 -12.63 -3.77 5.36
N ASP A 17 -13.11 -2.68 4.77
CA ASP A 17 -12.59 -2.13 3.53
C ASP A 17 -11.72 -0.92 3.85
N ILE A 18 -10.50 -0.89 3.33
CA ILE A 18 -9.60 0.28 3.31
C ILE A 18 -9.39 0.67 1.86
N ARG A 19 -9.82 1.88 1.51
CA ARG A 19 -9.64 2.44 0.17
C ARG A 19 -8.61 3.56 0.21
N LEU A 20 -7.56 3.44 -0.58
CA LEU A 20 -6.61 4.52 -0.83
C LEU A 20 -7.33 5.66 -1.55
N ASN A 21 -7.21 6.89 -1.05
CA ASN A 21 -8.03 8.03 -1.48
C ASN A 21 -7.19 9.28 -1.81
N ARG A 22 -6.21 9.11 -2.68
CA ARG A 22 -5.45 10.21 -3.32
C ARG A 22 -5.62 10.20 -4.84
N PRO A 23 -6.84 10.34 -5.38
CA PRO A 23 -7.11 10.12 -6.82
C PRO A 23 -6.35 11.09 -7.73
N LYS A 24 -6.08 12.32 -7.28
CA LYS A 24 -5.29 13.33 -8.04
C LYS A 24 -3.83 12.94 -8.22
N ALA A 25 -3.30 12.07 -7.37
CA ALA A 25 -1.95 11.55 -7.42
C ALA A 25 -1.90 10.06 -7.78
N LEU A 26 -2.98 9.50 -8.36
CA LEU A 26 -3.09 8.06 -8.66
C LEU A 26 -2.75 7.18 -7.45
N ASN A 27 -3.17 7.60 -6.27
CA ASN A 27 -2.90 6.96 -4.98
C ASN A 27 -1.41 6.76 -4.69
N ALA A 28 -0.54 7.69 -5.14
CA ALA A 28 0.87 7.66 -4.77
C ALA A 28 1.04 7.63 -3.25
N LEU A 29 1.91 6.74 -2.79
CA LEU A 29 2.11 6.41 -1.38
C LEU A 29 3.05 7.45 -0.74
N CYS A 30 2.50 8.34 0.07
CA CYS A 30 3.22 9.32 0.88
C CYS A 30 3.21 8.92 2.36
N ASP A 31 4.02 9.56 3.18
CA ASP A 31 4.13 9.25 4.61
C ASP A 31 2.79 9.29 5.33
N GLN A 32 1.97 10.32 5.09
CA GLN A 32 0.65 10.46 5.72
C GLN A 32 -0.27 9.30 5.34
N LEU A 33 -0.32 8.93 4.04
CA LEU A 33 -1.15 7.81 3.59
C LEU A 33 -0.73 6.51 4.26
N MET A 34 0.59 6.23 4.32
CA MET A 34 1.10 5.01 4.93
C MET A 34 0.88 4.98 6.45
N GLU A 35 0.98 6.13 7.12
CA GLU A 35 0.65 6.24 8.54
C GLU A 35 -0.83 5.97 8.81
N GLU A 36 -1.74 6.59 8.04
CA GLU A 36 -3.18 6.37 8.15
C GLU A 36 -3.55 4.91 7.86
N LEU A 37 -2.94 4.31 6.83
CA LEU A 37 -3.10 2.90 6.51
C LEU A 37 -2.69 2.01 7.69
N GLY A 38 -1.50 2.27 8.27
CA GLY A 38 -1.03 1.52 9.43
C GLY A 38 -1.95 1.67 10.65
N GLN A 39 -2.50 2.86 10.89
CA GLN A 39 -3.47 3.09 11.97
C GLN A 39 -4.77 2.31 11.73
N ALA A 40 -5.32 2.34 10.52
CA ALA A 40 -6.54 1.61 10.16
C ALA A 40 -6.33 0.09 10.30
N LEU A 41 -5.21 -0.43 9.81
CA LEU A 41 -4.86 -1.85 9.93
C LEU A 41 -4.78 -2.30 11.37
N ARG A 42 -4.07 -1.57 12.24
CA ARG A 42 -4.00 -1.87 13.68
C ARG A 42 -5.37 -1.80 14.36
N GLY A 43 -6.21 -0.83 13.97
CA GLY A 43 -7.57 -0.71 14.48
C GLY A 43 -8.42 -1.93 14.13
N PHE A 44 -8.40 -2.36 12.88
CA PHE A 44 -9.15 -3.54 12.43
C PHE A 44 -8.56 -4.86 12.94
N GLU A 45 -7.24 -4.95 13.11
CA GLU A 45 -6.60 -6.09 13.75
C GLU A 45 -7.08 -6.28 15.18
N ALA A 46 -7.21 -5.20 15.95
CA ALA A 46 -7.66 -5.23 17.34
C ALA A 46 -9.18 -5.47 17.50
N ASP A 47 -9.99 -5.27 16.46
CA ASP A 47 -11.45 -5.41 16.53
C ASP A 47 -11.88 -6.87 16.34
N PRO A 48 -12.43 -7.56 17.37
CA PRO A 48 -12.86 -8.96 17.26
C PRO A 48 -14.04 -9.16 16.30
N ALA A 49 -14.78 -8.11 15.94
CA ALA A 49 -15.86 -8.19 14.98
C ALA A 49 -15.35 -8.33 13.54
N ILE A 50 -14.13 -7.91 13.26
CA ILE A 50 -13.51 -7.98 11.93
C ILE A 50 -12.76 -9.29 11.77
N ALA A 51 -12.98 -9.99 10.65
CA ALA A 51 -12.33 -11.25 10.33
C ALA A 51 -11.35 -11.16 9.15
N ALA A 52 -11.54 -10.19 8.25
CA ALA A 52 -10.68 -9.98 7.08
C ALA A 52 -10.69 -8.51 6.67
N ILE A 53 -9.64 -8.08 5.98
CA ILE A 53 -9.46 -6.71 5.53
C ILE A 53 -9.27 -6.72 4.00
N VAL A 54 -9.96 -5.82 3.30
CA VAL A 54 -9.77 -5.58 1.86
C VAL A 54 -9.07 -4.24 1.70
N LEU A 55 -7.94 -4.24 1.04
CA LEU A 55 -7.21 -3.04 0.65
C LEU A 55 -7.43 -2.78 -0.85
N THR A 56 -7.91 -1.60 -1.20
CA THR A 56 -8.22 -1.25 -2.58
C THR A 56 -7.86 0.20 -2.89
N GLY A 57 -7.90 0.55 -4.17
CA GLY A 57 -7.71 1.91 -4.65
C GLY A 57 -8.93 2.41 -5.44
N SER A 58 -8.67 2.98 -6.61
CA SER A 58 -9.67 3.39 -7.58
C SER A 58 -9.62 2.48 -8.82
N GLU A 59 -10.62 2.59 -9.69
CA GLU A 59 -10.61 1.90 -11.00
C GLU A 59 -9.39 2.25 -11.84
N LYS A 60 -8.87 3.47 -11.72
CA LYS A 60 -7.73 3.95 -12.48
C LYS A 60 -6.39 3.49 -11.92
N ALA A 61 -6.27 3.43 -10.61
CA ALA A 61 -5.05 2.99 -9.93
C ALA A 61 -5.36 2.43 -8.53
N PHE A 62 -4.82 1.28 -8.25
CA PHE A 62 -4.63 0.81 -6.88
C PHE A 62 -3.66 1.76 -6.19
N ALA A 63 -2.40 1.80 -6.64
CA ALA A 63 -1.40 2.80 -6.25
C ALA A 63 -0.29 2.87 -7.32
N ALA A 64 0.10 4.08 -7.72
CA ALA A 64 1.07 4.29 -8.80
C ALA A 64 2.54 4.30 -8.32
N GLY A 65 2.79 3.99 -7.05
CA GLY A 65 4.14 3.94 -6.47
C GLY A 65 4.32 4.90 -5.30
N ALA A 66 5.55 5.03 -4.83
CA ALA A 66 5.91 6.02 -3.81
C ALA A 66 5.75 7.45 -4.35
N ASP A 67 5.47 8.39 -3.46
CA ASP A 67 5.37 9.81 -3.86
C ASP A 67 6.77 10.39 -4.12
N ILE A 68 7.13 10.47 -5.41
CA ILE A 68 8.46 10.94 -5.86
C ILE A 68 8.74 12.36 -5.37
N LYS A 69 7.73 13.23 -5.27
CA LYS A 69 7.91 14.61 -4.81
C LYS A 69 8.33 14.65 -3.34
N GLU A 70 7.76 13.77 -2.53
CA GLU A 70 8.14 13.64 -1.11
C GLU A 70 9.54 13.04 -0.97
N MET A 71 9.91 12.09 -1.83
CA MET A 71 11.24 11.47 -1.83
C MET A 71 12.35 12.42 -2.30
N GLN A 72 12.06 13.35 -3.20
CA GLN A 72 13.05 14.18 -3.88
C GLN A 72 13.94 14.99 -2.92
N SER A 73 13.39 15.42 -1.78
CA SER A 73 14.12 16.21 -0.78
C SER A 73 14.89 15.36 0.25
N ARG A 74 14.74 14.03 0.23
CA ARG A 74 15.36 13.17 1.22
C ARG A 74 16.82 12.87 0.89
N THR A 75 17.66 12.89 1.92
CA THR A 75 19.06 12.51 1.83
C THR A 75 19.28 11.08 2.31
N TYR A 76 20.37 10.43 1.87
CA TYR A 76 20.70 9.08 2.32
C TYR A 76 20.76 8.94 3.85
N PRO A 77 21.43 9.83 4.63
CA PRO A 77 21.42 9.71 6.08
C PRO A 77 20.03 9.78 6.69
N ALA A 78 19.16 10.67 6.20
CA ALA A 78 17.79 10.81 6.70
C ALA A 78 16.98 9.54 6.43
N VAL A 79 17.03 9.02 5.21
CA VAL A 79 16.32 7.78 4.82
C VAL A 79 16.77 6.59 5.66
N TYR A 80 18.08 6.47 5.90
CA TYR A 80 18.65 5.39 6.68
C TYR A 80 18.26 5.46 8.16
N LEU A 81 18.38 6.65 8.78
CA LEU A 81 18.08 6.83 10.20
C LEU A 81 16.58 6.73 10.51
N ASP A 82 15.75 7.23 9.60
CA ASP A 82 14.29 7.18 9.75
C ASP A 82 13.70 5.80 9.48
N ASP A 83 14.47 4.89 8.89
CA ASP A 83 13.96 3.62 8.37
C ASP A 83 12.69 3.85 7.53
N PHE A 84 12.86 4.67 6.50
CA PHE A 84 11.78 5.31 5.74
C PHE A 84 10.72 4.34 5.22
N ILE A 85 11.15 3.20 4.69
CA ILE A 85 10.24 2.17 4.19
C ILE A 85 9.80 1.24 5.33
N GLY A 86 10.74 0.72 6.15
CA GLY A 86 10.47 -0.35 7.11
C GLY A 86 9.37 0.01 8.12
N LYS A 87 9.49 1.13 8.80
CA LYS A 87 8.57 1.48 9.91
C LYS A 87 7.11 1.65 9.50
N ARG A 88 6.86 2.16 8.29
CA ARG A 88 5.50 2.53 7.86
C ARG A 88 4.91 1.54 6.88
N TRP A 89 5.71 1.06 5.94
CA TRP A 89 5.22 0.22 4.84
C TRP A 89 4.99 -1.22 5.26
N GLU A 90 5.76 -1.71 6.22
CA GLU A 90 5.63 -3.08 6.72
C GLU A 90 4.40 -3.32 7.62
N ALA A 91 3.61 -2.29 7.91
CA ALA A 91 2.41 -2.44 8.73
C ALA A 91 1.44 -3.52 8.21
N VAL A 92 1.34 -3.68 6.88
CA VAL A 92 0.51 -4.72 6.25
C VAL A 92 0.98 -6.12 6.62
N THR A 93 2.29 -6.35 6.65
CA THR A 93 2.87 -7.68 6.95
C THR A 93 2.81 -8.06 8.44
N GLN A 94 2.47 -7.09 9.30
CA GLN A 94 2.32 -7.31 10.75
C GLN A 94 0.89 -7.70 11.16
N VAL A 95 -0.07 -7.58 10.25
CA VAL A 95 -1.48 -7.98 10.48
C VAL A 95 -1.58 -9.50 10.41
N GLN A 96 -2.29 -10.11 11.36
CA GLN A 96 -2.53 -11.56 11.39
C GLN A 96 -3.84 -11.94 10.71
N LYS A 97 -4.79 -11.02 10.61
CA LYS A 97 -6.02 -11.24 9.84
C LYS A 97 -5.73 -11.22 8.35
N PRO A 98 -6.43 -12.01 7.54
CA PRO A 98 -6.27 -11.97 6.09
C PRO A 98 -6.43 -10.56 5.52
N VAL A 99 -5.44 -10.10 4.78
CA VAL A 99 -5.47 -8.83 4.03
C VAL A 99 -5.49 -9.16 2.53
N ILE A 100 -6.52 -8.70 1.85
CA ILE A 100 -6.78 -8.98 0.43
C ILE A 100 -6.61 -7.68 -0.36
N ALA A 101 -5.65 -7.64 -1.30
CA ALA A 101 -5.54 -6.55 -2.24
C ALA A 101 -6.55 -6.72 -3.38
N ALA A 102 -7.52 -5.81 -3.48
CA ALA A 102 -8.42 -5.73 -4.63
C ALA A 102 -7.89 -4.67 -5.61
N VAL A 103 -7.24 -5.14 -6.69
CA VAL A 103 -6.46 -4.30 -7.59
C VAL A 103 -7.20 -4.04 -8.90
N ALA A 104 -7.48 -2.76 -9.17
CA ALA A 104 -7.90 -2.29 -10.47
C ALA A 104 -6.89 -1.24 -10.98
N GLY A 105 -6.75 -1.12 -12.32
CA GLY A 105 -5.83 -0.17 -12.95
C GLY A 105 -4.37 -0.40 -12.54
N TYR A 106 -3.65 0.67 -12.26
CA TYR A 106 -2.21 0.62 -12.03
C TYR A 106 -1.85 0.22 -10.60
N ALA A 107 -0.98 -0.78 -10.45
CA ALA A 107 -0.25 -1.15 -9.24
C ALA A 107 1.25 -1.17 -9.58
N LEU A 108 1.93 -0.03 -9.46
CA LEU A 108 3.29 0.16 -9.95
C LEU A 108 4.27 0.50 -8.82
N GLY A 109 5.50 0.04 -8.93
CA GLY A 109 6.54 0.30 -7.95
C GLY A 109 6.09 -0.06 -6.54
N GLY A 110 6.19 0.87 -5.60
CA GLY A 110 5.70 0.70 -4.24
C GLY A 110 4.23 0.28 -4.15
N GLY A 111 3.38 0.64 -5.13
CA GLY A 111 1.99 0.18 -5.18
C GLY A 111 1.87 -1.31 -5.52
N CYS A 112 2.74 -1.81 -6.40
CA CYS A 112 2.87 -3.24 -6.67
C CYS A 112 3.42 -3.98 -5.45
N GLU A 113 4.40 -3.39 -4.78
CA GLU A 113 5.00 -3.95 -3.55
C GLU A 113 3.95 -4.04 -2.43
N LEU A 114 3.15 -2.98 -2.23
CA LEU A 114 2.04 -2.97 -1.26
C LEU A 114 1.00 -4.06 -1.55
N ALA A 115 0.61 -4.23 -2.82
CA ALA A 115 -0.30 -5.31 -3.20
C ALA A 115 0.28 -6.70 -2.89
N MET A 116 1.58 -6.90 -3.16
CA MET A 116 2.28 -8.17 -2.88
C MET A 116 2.60 -8.40 -1.40
N MET A 117 2.46 -7.39 -0.54
CA MET A 117 2.52 -7.55 0.92
C MET A 117 1.24 -8.15 1.50
N CYS A 118 0.12 -8.06 0.77
CA CYS A 118 -1.14 -8.68 1.16
C CYS A 118 -1.10 -10.20 1.00
N ASP A 119 -1.97 -10.92 1.69
CA ASP A 119 -2.04 -12.40 1.64
C ASP A 119 -2.58 -12.92 0.31
N LEU A 120 -3.50 -12.17 -0.30
CA LEU A 120 -4.12 -12.48 -1.59
C LEU A 120 -4.24 -11.24 -2.45
N ILE A 121 -4.12 -11.43 -3.77
CA ILE A 121 -4.41 -10.38 -4.76
C ILE A 121 -5.57 -10.86 -5.63
N ILE A 122 -6.64 -10.06 -5.68
CA ILE A 122 -7.72 -10.19 -6.64
C ILE A 122 -7.57 -9.05 -7.63
N ALA A 123 -7.25 -9.38 -8.88
CA ALA A 123 -6.99 -8.42 -9.93
C ALA A 123 -8.14 -8.35 -10.94
N GLY A 124 -8.59 -7.14 -11.27
CA GLY A 124 -9.46 -6.93 -12.41
C GLY A 124 -8.70 -7.15 -13.73
N GLU A 125 -9.41 -7.46 -14.81
CA GLU A 125 -8.81 -7.73 -16.13
C GLU A 125 -7.92 -6.59 -16.65
N GLY A 126 -8.23 -5.34 -16.30
CA GLY A 126 -7.44 -4.16 -16.67
C GLY A 126 -6.30 -3.83 -15.71
N ALA A 127 -6.05 -4.64 -14.68
CA ALA A 127 -4.99 -4.38 -13.72
C ALA A 127 -3.60 -4.51 -14.36
N LYS A 128 -2.70 -3.58 -14.01
CA LYS A 128 -1.33 -3.53 -14.53
C LYS A 128 -0.36 -3.46 -13.38
N PHE A 129 0.44 -4.51 -13.23
CA PHE A 129 1.49 -4.61 -12.24
C PHE A 129 2.86 -4.35 -12.85
N GLY A 130 3.77 -3.79 -12.09
CA GLY A 130 5.15 -3.60 -12.54
C GLY A 130 6.03 -2.89 -11.54
N GLN A 131 7.35 -3.02 -11.77
CA GLN A 131 8.41 -2.38 -10.98
C GLN A 131 9.20 -1.44 -11.89
N PRO A 132 8.72 -0.19 -12.13
CA PRO A 132 9.34 0.74 -13.07
C PRO A 132 10.50 1.54 -12.48
N GLU A 133 11.03 1.18 -11.32
CA GLU A 133 12.06 1.89 -10.56
C GLU A 133 13.34 2.12 -11.39
N ILE A 134 13.64 1.21 -12.31
CA ILE A 134 14.78 1.37 -13.21
C ILE A 134 14.73 2.67 -14.04
N ASN A 135 13.52 3.17 -14.35
CA ASN A 135 13.37 4.43 -15.07
C ASN A 135 13.77 5.65 -14.23
N LEU A 136 13.87 5.48 -12.91
CA LEU A 136 14.33 6.49 -11.95
C LEU A 136 15.78 6.25 -11.50
N GLY A 137 16.43 5.19 -11.98
CA GLY A 137 17.78 4.81 -11.55
C GLY A 137 17.87 4.31 -10.11
N ILE A 138 16.77 3.78 -9.57
CA ILE A 138 16.69 3.21 -8.22
C ILE A 138 16.26 1.74 -8.28
N ILE A 139 16.40 1.03 -7.16
CA ILE A 139 15.89 -0.34 -6.99
C ILE A 139 14.56 -0.33 -6.24
N PRO A 140 13.68 -1.34 -6.40
CA PRO A 140 12.50 -1.52 -5.57
C PRO A 140 12.88 -1.59 -4.08
N GLY A 141 12.26 -0.74 -3.24
CA GLY A 141 12.65 -0.54 -1.85
C GLY A 141 11.79 -1.29 -0.82
N ALA A 142 10.58 -1.73 -1.20
CA ALA A 142 9.62 -2.36 -0.29
C ALA A 142 9.42 -3.86 -0.57
N GLY A 143 10.46 -4.54 -1.06
CA GLY A 143 10.51 -5.98 -1.24
C GLY A 143 10.17 -6.47 -2.63
N GLY A 144 9.96 -5.59 -3.62
CA GLY A 144 9.64 -5.95 -5.01
C GLY A 144 10.69 -6.85 -5.66
N THR A 145 11.97 -6.64 -5.36
CA THR A 145 13.08 -7.51 -5.83
C THR A 145 12.94 -8.97 -5.41
N GLN A 146 12.21 -9.24 -4.34
CA GLN A 146 12.01 -10.57 -3.79
C GLN A 146 10.60 -11.11 -4.07
N ARG A 147 9.57 -10.27 -3.88
CA ARG A 147 8.18 -10.70 -4.00
C ARG A 147 7.78 -10.93 -5.44
N LEU A 148 8.08 -9.99 -6.35
CA LEU A 148 7.69 -10.12 -7.76
C LEU A 148 8.37 -11.32 -8.42
N THR A 149 9.67 -11.51 -8.21
CA THR A 149 10.41 -12.63 -8.79
C THR A 149 9.95 -14.01 -8.31
N ARG A 150 9.19 -14.07 -7.23
CA ARG A 150 8.60 -15.32 -6.74
C ARG A 150 7.14 -15.50 -7.17
N ALA A 151 6.47 -14.41 -7.54
CA ALA A 151 5.06 -14.42 -7.94
C ALA A 151 4.88 -14.74 -9.44
N VAL A 152 5.91 -14.47 -10.27
CA VAL A 152 5.84 -14.62 -11.73
C VAL A 152 7.00 -15.44 -12.30
#